data_6a8157d7cdcdf208d4c1a0b7455f96ec
#
_entry.id   6a8157d7cdcdf208d4c1a0b7455f96ec
#
_cell.length_a   1.000
_cell.length_b   1.000
_cell.length_c   1.000
_cell.angle_alpha   90.00
_cell.angle_beta   90.00
_cell.angle_gamma   90.00
#
_symmetry.space_group_name_H-M   'P 1'
#
loop_
_entity.id
_entity.type
_entity.pdbx_description
1 polymer ?
#
loop_
_entity_poly.entity_id
_entity_poly.type
_entity_poly.pdbx_seq_one_letter_code
_entity_poly.pdbx_strand_id
1 'polypeptide(L)'
;MVSYGGGANSTALLIGLHQHRIPVDLILFADTGAEHPHTYAYLDVMDRWLEDHGMPPITRVYKTTCDGKRLTLEDECLQSCSLPSIAYGFKRCSLKHKIGPQEKFCNHYPPCQKAWAAGKRVVKFIGYDAGEGYRSDKVLLGDLADRKYSKWYPLMEWGWTRDDCIRQIEAAGLPQPGKSSCFFCPSMKPDEITALREQHPDLFRRALALEDNARKNLKTVKGLGRNYSWRERFGKEFCTHGNG
;
A
#
# COMPACT_ATOMS: atom_id res chain seq x y z
N MET A 1 -1.21 -4.92 -16.46
CA MET A 1 -1.91 -4.47 -15.22
C MET A 1 -1.01 -3.57 -14.38
N VAL A 2 -1.56 -2.61 -13.64
CA VAL A 2 -0.81 -1.74 -12.72
C VAL A 2 -1.15 -2.10 -11.28
N SER A 3 -0.11 -2.25 -10.43
CA SER A 3 -0.28 -2.37 -8.97
C SER A 3 -0.22 -0.96 -8.38
N TYR A 4 -1.38 -0.32 -8.23
CA TYR A 4 -1.49 1.05 -7.76
C TYR A 4 -1.46 1.10 -6.23
N GLY A 5 -0.62 1.96 -5.67
CA GLY A 5 -0.43 2.08 -4.22
C GLY A 5 -1.04 3.34 -3.60
N GLY A 6 -1.57 4.27 -4.40
CA GLY A 6 -2.09 5.56 -3.92
C GLY A 6 -1.02 6.57 -3.51
N GLY A 7 0.24 6.32 -3.82
CA GLY A 7 1.36 7.23 -3.52
C GLY A 7 1.98 7.82 -4.80
N ALA A 8 2.91 8.77 -4.66
CA ALA A 8 3.43 9.55 -5.78
C ALA A 8 4.06 8.68 -6.89
N ASN A 9 4.89 7.68 -6.57
CA ASN A 9 5.51 6.86 -7.61
C ASN A 9 4.46 6.09 -8.44
N SER A 10 3.44 5.51 -7.80
CA SER A 10 2.40 4.79 -8.53
C SER A 10 1.47 5.72 -9.31
N THR A 11 1.27 6.94 -8.86
CA THR A 11 0.54 8.00 -9.59
C THR A 11 1.33 8.44 -10.81
N ALA A 12 2.61 8.80 -10.64
CA ALA A 12 3.50 9.15 -11.75
C ALA A 12 3.62 8.02 -12.78
N LEU A 13 3.63 6.76 -12.32
CA LEU A 13 3.61 5.60 -13.22
C LEU A 13 2.39 5.63 -14.14
N LEU A 14 1.18 5.85 -13.61
CA LEU A 14 -0.04 5.92 -14.44
C LEU A 14 0.02 7.08 -15.44
N ILE A 15 0.49 8.25 -15.00
CA ILE A 15 0.69 9.42 -15.86
C ILE A 15 1.69 9.11 -16.98
N GLY A 16 2.84 8.54 -16.63
CA GLY A 16 3.86 8.17 -17.61
C GLY A 16 3.38 7.10 -18.60
N LEU A 17 2.66 6.08 -18.15
CA LEU A 17 2.08 5.08 -19.04
C LEU A 17 1.13 5.72 -20.06
N HIS A 18 0.30 6.68 -19.63
CA HIS A 18 -0.56 7.44 -20.53
C HIS A 18 0.25 8.29 -21.52
N GLN A 19 1.24 9.06 -21.04
CA GLN A 19 2.11 9.92 -21.89
C GLN A 19 2.84 9.12 -22.95
N HIS A 20 3.36 7.94 -22.59
CA HIS A 20 4.05 7.02 -23.49
C HIS A 20 3.11 6.13 -24.33
N ARG A 21 1.78 6.32 -24.21
CA ARG A 21 0.76 5.54 -24.91
C ARG A 21 0.88 4.03 -24.69
N ILE A 22 1.33 3.63 -23.50
CA ILE A 22 1.45 2.23 -23.11
C ILE A 22 0.06 1.76 -22.62
N PRO A 23 -0.53 0.71 -23.22
CA PRO A 23 -1.87 0.29 -22.88
C PRO A 23 -1.93 -0.31 -21.47
N VAL A 24 -2.97 0.07 -20.73
CA VAL A 24 -3.27 -0.43 -19.38
C VAL A 24 -4.68 -1.04 -19.39
N ASP A 25 -4.79 -2.33 -19.11
CA ASP A 25 -6.08 -3.04 -19.11
C ASP A 25 -6.70 -3.12 -17.72
N LEU A 26 -5.88 -2.99 -16.65
CA LEU A 26 -6.31 -3.20 -15.27
C LEU A 26 -5.45 -2.42 -14.30
N ILE A 27 -6.08 -1.67 -13.40
CA ILE A 27 -5.44 -0.95 -12.29
C ILE A 27 -6.01 -1.52 -10.99
N LEU A 28 -5.14 -2.10 -10.14
CA LEU A 28 -5.53 -2.70 -8.86
C LEU A 28 -5.00 -1.90 -7.69
N PHE A 29 -5.89 -1.48 -6.80
CA PHE A 29 -5.56 -0.97 -5.47
C PHE A 29 -5.91 -2.01 -4.42
N ALA A 30 -4.92 -2.48 -3.69
CA ALA A 30 -5.14 -3.43 -2.59
C ALA A 30 -5.39 -2.66 -1.29
N ASP A 31 -6.66 -2.61 -0.91
CA ASP A 31 -7.14 -1.90 0.27
C ASP A 31 -6.96 -2.75 1.53
N THR A 32 -6.08 -2.31 2.42
CA THR A 32 -5.84 -2.93 3.73
C THR A 32 -6.95 -2.67 4.74
N GLY A 33 -7.87 -1.74 4.45
CA GLY A 33 -8.87 -1.22 5.39
C GLY A 33 -8.30 -0.29 6.46
N ALA A 34 -7.03 0.06 6.34
CA ALA A 34 -6.31 0.84 7.36
C ALA A 34 -5.42 1.96 6.75
N GLU A 35 -5.61 2.28 5.48
CA GLU A 35 -4.86 3.38 4.86
C GLU A 35 -5.27 4.73 5.48
N HIS A 36 -4.41 5.74 5.36
CA HIS A 36 -4.75 7.11 5.78
C HIS A 36 -5.94 7.68 5.00
N PRO A 37 -6.78 8.56 5.58
CA PRO A 37 -7.93 9.16 4.90
C PRO A 37 -7.57 9.87 3.59
N HIS A 38 -6.43 10.57 3.55
CA HIS A 38 -5.94 11.23 2.34
C HIS A 38 -5.66 10.24 1.19
N THR A 39 -5.27 8.99 1.51
CA THR A 39 -5.07 7.95 0.48
C THR A 39 -6.40 7.60 -0.17
N TYR A 40 -7.46 7.40 0.63
CA TYR A 40 -8.78 7.10 0.09
C TYR A 40 -9.35 8.27 -0.74
N ALA A 41 -9.23 9.50 -0.24
CA ALA A 41 -9.66 10.69 -0.98
C ALA A 41 -8.88 10.84 -2.31
N TYR A 42 -7.62 10.46 -2.33
CA TYR A 42 -6.80 10.54 -3.54
C TYR A 42 -7.19 9.49 -4.59
N LEU A 43 -7.77 8.35 -4.20
CA LEU A 43 -8.32 7.39 -5.18
C LEU A 43 -9.41 8.04 -6.04
N ASP A 44 -10.28 8.84 -5.43
CA ASP A 44 -11.38 9.50 -6.14
C ASP A 44 -10.86 10.62 -7.08
N VAL A 45 -9.74 11.26 -6.73
CA VAL A 45 -9.03 12.20 -7.61
C VAL A 45 -8.48 11.46 -8.83
N MET A 46 -7.84 10.32 -8.59
CA MET A 46 -7.24 9.51 -9.66
C MET A 46 -8.28 8.86 -10.55
N ASP A 47 -9.40 8.36 -10.01
CA ASP A 47 -10.47 7.77 -10.83
C ASP A 47 -11.03 8.79 -11.83
N ARG A 48 -11.21 10.07 -11.43
CA ARG A 48 -11.61 11.15 -12.35
C ARG A 48 -10.54 11.40 -13.42
N TRP A 49 -9.28 11.52 -13.02
CA TRP A 49 -8.20 11.74 -13.97
C TRP A 49 -8.10 10.60 -14.98
N LEU A 50 -8.25 9.35 -14.55
CA LEU A 50 -8.23 8.17 -15.41
C LEU A 50 -9.40 8.16 -16.40
N GLU A 51 -10.60 8.51 -15.95
CA GLU A 51 -11.79 8.65 -16.81
C GLU A 51 -11.57 9.71 -17.89
N ASP A 52 -11.08 10.89 -17.53
CA ASP A 52 -10.80 12.01 -18.46
C ASP A 52 -9.75 11.63 -19.52
N HIS A 53 -8.88 10.65 -19.22
CA HIS A 53 -7.82 10.19 -20.13
C HIS A 53 -8.10 8.84 -20.79
N GLY A 54 -9.34 8.33 -20.68
CA GLY A 54 -9.76 7.08 -21.31
C GLY A 54 -9.04 5.84 -20.78
N MET A 55 -8.55 5.89 -19.53
CA MET A 55 -7.90 4.77 -18.85
C MET A 55 -8.89 4.00 -17.98
N PRO A 56 -8.64 2.71 -17.67
CA PRO A 56 -9.54 1.92 -16.82
C PRO A 56 -9.58 2.49 -15.38
N PRO A 57 -10.73 2.38 -14.69
CA PRO A 57 -10.86 2.83 -13.31
C PRO A 57 -10.04 1.95 -12.35
N ILE A 58 -9.83 2.46 -11.13
CA ILE A 58 -9.14 1.72 -10.08
C ILE A 58 -10.07 0.64 -9.51
N THR A 59 -9.70 -0.62 -9.73
CA THR A 59 -10.38 -1.76 -9.10
C THR A 59 -9.83 -1.97 -7.69
N ARG A 60 -10.69 -1.81 -6.67
CA ARG A 60 -10.32 -2.02 -5.26
C ARG A 60 -10.45 -3.49 -4.90
N VAL A 61 -9.37 -4.09 -4.38
CA VAL A 61 -9.32 -5.48 -3.91
C VAL A 61 -8.91 -5.52 -2.44
N TYR A 62 -9.36 -6.52 -1.71
CA TYR A 62 -9.10 -6.65 -0.27
C TYR A 62 -8.99 -8.11 0.14
N LYS A 63 -8.37 -8.33 1.29
CA LYS A 63 -8.31 -9.65 1.89
C LYS A 63 -9.69 -10.08 2.37
N THR A 64 -10.02 -11.35 2.13
CA THR A 64 -11.26 -11.98 2.62
C THR A 64 -10.94 -13.16 3.51
N THR A 65 -11.82 -13.45 4.46
CA THR A 65 -11.88 -14.67 5.23
C THR A 65 -12.36 -15.84 4.37
N CYS A 66 -12.38 -17.06 4.92
CA CYS A 66 -12.87 -18.25 4.20
C CYS A 66 -14.37 -18.16 3.85
N ASP A 67 -15.15 -17.47 4.66
CA ASP A 67 -16.59 -17.20 4.44
C ASP A 67 -16.85 -15.96 3.55
N GLY A 68 -15.79 -15.40 2.94
CA GLY A 68 -15.89 -14.31 1.97
C GLY A 68 -16.01 -12.90 2.56
N LYS A 69 -16.04 -12.74 3.89
CA LYS A 69 -16.09 -11.42 4.53
C LYS A 69 -14.76 -10.68 4.38
N ARG A 70 -14.83 -9.36 4.21
CA ARG A 70 -13.64 -8.51 4.21
C ARG A 70 -12.93 -8.59 5.56
N LEU A 71 -11.61 -8.79 5.53
CA LEU A 71 -10.74 -8.79 6.71
C LEU A 71 -9.72 -7.67 6.57
N THR A 72 -9.84 -6.64 7.40
CA THR A 72 -8.88 -5.55 7.42
C THR A 72 -7.59 -5.96 8.13
N LEU A 73 -6.51 -5.23 7.89
CA LEU A 73 -5.25 -5.47 8.60
C LEU A 73 -5.40 -5.18 10.11
N GLU A 74 -6.21 -4.18 10.47
CA GLU A 74 -6.52 -3.87 11.86
C GLU A 74 -7.24 -5.03 12.55
N ASP A 75 -8.33 -5.55 11.93
CA ASP A 75 -9.07 -6.69 12.47
C ASP A 75 -8.17 -7.91 12.65
N GLU A 76 -7.31 -8.21 11.67
CA GLU A 76 -6.38 -9.34 11.79
C GLU A 76 -5.42 -9.15 12.96
N CYS A 77 -4.88 -7.95 13.15
CA CYS A 77 -3.98 -7.65 14.27
C CYS A 77 -4.70 -7.73 15.62
N LEU A 78 -5.93 -7.21 15.72
CA LEU A 78 -6.74 -7.27 16.93
C LEU A 78 -7.11 -8.70 17.30
N GLN A 79 -7.63 -9.49 16.35
CA GLN A 79 -8.01 -10.89 16.55
C GLN A 79 -6.82 -11.77 16.97
N SER A 80 -5.65 -11.52 16.38
CA SER A 80 -4.44 -12.28 16.69
C SER A 80 -3.64 -11.72 17.87
N CYS A 81 -4.10 -10.64 18.50
CA CYS A 81 -3.38 -9.93 19.57
C CYS A 81 -1.92 -9.69 19.18
N SER A 82 -1.67 -9.20 17.97
CA SER A 82 -0.34 -9.00 17.41
C SER A 82 -0.21 -7.64 16.72
N LEU A 83 1.02 -7.18 16.54
CA LEU A 83 1.32 -6.00 15.72
C LEU A 83 1.47 -6.39 14.24
N PRO A 84 1.37 -5.42 13.30
CA PRO A 84 1.73 -5.65 11.91
C PRO A 84 3.12 -6.28 11.80
N SER A 85 3.27 -7.28 10.96
CA SER A 85 4.51 -8.07 10.87
C SER A 85 5.78 -7.26 10.59
N ILE A 86 5.63 -6.06 10.03
CA ILE A 86 6.76 -5.15 9.81
C ILE A 86 7.34 -4.62 11.13
N ALA A 87 6.60 -4.61 12.23
CA ALA A 87 7.15 -4.32 13.56
C ALA A 87 8.28 -5.30 13.91
N TYR A 88 8.16 -6.55 13.48
CA TYR A 88 9.13 -7.62 13.69
C TYR A 88 10.15 -7.75 12.54
N GLY A 89 10.20 -6.79 11.61
CA GLY A 89 11.13 -6.80 10.47
C GLY A 89 10.64 -7.56 9.23
N PHE A 90 9.46 -8.14 9.25
CA PHE A 90 8.91 -8.92 8.14
C PHE A 90 7.83 -8.15 7.36
N LYS A 91 7.77 -8.31 6.04
CA LYS A 91 6.75 -7.67 5.19
C LYS A 91 5.52 -8.55 4.93
N ARG A 92 5.17 -9.46 5.86
CA ARG A 92 4.02 -10.38 5.69
C ARG A 92 2.68 -9.65 5.58
N CYS A 93 2.51 -8.50 6.25
CA CYS A 93 1.31 -7.67 6.08
C CYS A 93 1.13 -7.25 4.62
N SER A 94 2.20 -6.85 3.91
CA SER A 94 2.15 -6.54 2.49
C SER A 94 1.80 -7.77 1.63
N LEU A 95 2.38 -8.94 1.93
CA LEU A 95 2.05 -10.17 1.22
C LEU A 95 0.58 -10.55 1.40
N LYS A 96 0.07 -10.52 2.63
CA LYS A 96 -1.29 -10.96 2.96
C LYS A 96 -2.38 -9.98 2.54
N HIS A 97 -2.13 -8.67 2.65
CA HIS A 97 -3.16 -7.64 2.44
C HIS A 97 -2.98 -6.83 1.15
N LYS A 98 -1.82 -6.93 0.47
CA LYS A 98 -1.62 -6.23 -0.81
C LYS A 98 -1.41 -7.20 -1.96
N ILE A 99 -0.41 -8.08 -1.88
CA ILE A 99 -0.10 -9.00 -2.99
C ILE A 99 -1.16 -10.09 -3.14
N GLY A 100 -1.49 -10.80 -2.06
CA GLY A 100 -2.45 -11.90 -2.10
C GLY A 100 -3.83 -11.54 -2.65
N PRO A 101 -4.48 -10.43 -2.23
CA PRO A 101 -5.75 -9.99 -2.80
C PRO A 101 -5.67 -9.69 -4.31
N GLN A 102 -4.58 -9.05 -4.79
CA GLN A 102 -4.39 -8.80 -6.21
C GLN A 102 -4.24 -10.12 -6.99
N GLU A 103 -3.46 -11.07 -6.47
CA GLU A 103 -3.30 -12.39 -7.09
C GLU A 103 -4.62 -13.17 -7.10
N LYS A 104 -5.36 -13.14 -5.99
CA LYS A 104 -6.69 -13.75 -5.91
C LYS A 104 -7.63 -13.17 -6.96
N PHE A 105 -7.66 -11.85 -7.13
CA PHE A 105 -8.46 -11.20 -8.17
C PHE A 105 -8.02 -11.65 -9.56
N CYS A 106 -6.74 -11.57 -9.88
CA CYS A 106 -6.21 -11.95 -11.18
C CYS A 106 -6.47 -13.43 -11.53
N ASN A 107 -6.43 -14.33 -10.53
CA ASN A 107 -6.74 -15.75 -10.74
C ASN A 107 -8.19 -15.98 -11.20
N HIS A 108 -9.12 -15.05 -10.93
CA HIS A 108 -10.53 -15.13 -11.35
C HIS A 108 -10.88 -14.12 -12.45
N TYR A 109 -9.92 -13.31 -12.92
CA TYR A 109 -10.14 -12.31 -13.94
C TYR A 109 -9.96 -12.94 -15.34
N PRO A 110 -11.03 -13.00 -16.18
CA PRO A 110 -11.00 -13.73 -17.44
C PRO A 110 -9.86 -13.35 -18.38
N PRO A 111 -9.47 -12.05 -18.55
CA PRO A 111 -8.33 -11.71 -19.41
C PRO A 111 -7.00 -12.30 -18.92
N CYS A 112 -6.76 -12.36 -17.60
CA CYS A 112 -5.57 -13.00 -17.05
C CYS A 112 -5.57 -14.52 -17.29
N GLN A 113 -6.71 -15.16 -17.04
CA GLN A 113 -6.87 -16.60 -17.28
C GLN A 113 -6.64 -16.95 -18.77
N LYS A 114 -7.18 -16.15 -19.69
CA LYS A 114 -6.99 -16.31 -21.12
C LYS A 114 -5.51 -16.18 -21.53
N ALA A 115 -4.80 -15.18 -20.96
CA ALA A 115 -3.37 -15.00 -21.22
C ALA A 115 -2.56 -16.23 -20.75
N TRP A 116 -2.79 -16.70 -19.51
CA TRP A 116 -2.09 -17.86 -18.97
C TRP A 116 -2.41 -19.17 -19.69
N ALA A 117 -3.66 -19.38 -20.07
CA ALA A 117 -4.06 -20.54 -20.87
C ALA A 117 -3.36 -20.58 -22.26
N ALA A 118 -3.06 -19.39 -22.80
CA ALA A 118 -2.28 -19.24 -24.04
C ALA A 118 -0.76 -19.29 -23.83
N GLY A 119 -0.28 -19.65 -22.62
CA GLY A 119 1.15 -19.68 -22.29
C GLY A 119 1.82 -18.30 -22.18
N LYS A 120 1.02 -17.21 -22.15
CA LYS A 120 1.52 -15.83 -22.02
C LYS A 120 1.55 -15.39 -20.57
N ARG A 121 2.52 -14.56 -20.20
CA ARG A 121 2.58 -13.90 -18.90
C ARG A 121 1.83 -12.56 -18.95
N VAL A 122 1.18 -12.21 -17.84
CA VAL A 122 0.57 -10.87 -17.65
C VAL A 122 1.66 -9.88 -17.28
N VAL A 123 1.76 -8.77 -18.01
CA VAL A 123 2.70 -7.69 -17.68
C VAL A 123 2.19 -6.94 -16.45
N LYS A 124 3.02 -6.87 -15.39
CA LYS A 124 2.72 -6.17 -14.15
C LYS A 124 3.65 -4.95 -14.00
N PHE A 125 3.08 -3.77 -14.18
CA PHE A 125 3.80 -2.50 -13.99
C PHE A 125 3.93 -2.18 -12.50
N ILE A 126 5.14 -1.85 -12.06
CA ILE A 126 5.49 -1.56 -10.67
C ILE A 126 6.19 -0.20 -10.61
N GLY A 127 5.68 0.70 -9.76
CA GLY A 127 6.19 2.06 -9.61
C GLY A 127 7.38 2.15 -8.64
N TYR A 128 8.51 1.54 -8.99
CA TYR A 128 9.78 1.83 -8.34
C TYR A 128 10.47 2.94 -9.12
N ASP A 129 10.86 4.02 -8.43
CA ASP A 129 11.61 5.11 -9.04
C ASP A 129 13.09 4.76 -9.25
N ALA A 130 13.82 5.58 -10.00
CA ALA A 130 15.20 5.33 -10.35
C ALA A 130 16.15 5.27 -9.12
N GLY A 131 15.76 5.87 -7.98
CA GLY A 131 16.50 5.79 -6.71
C GLY A 131 16.28 4.49 -5.93
N GLU A 132 15.32 3.67 -6.34
CA GLU A 132 14.96 2.41 -5.67
C GLU A 132 15.59 1.16 -6.34
N GLY A 133 16.65 1.31 -7.14
CA GLY A 133 17.29 0.24 -7.90
C GLY A 133 17.65 -1.00 -7.09
N TYR A 134 18.05 -0.82 -5.81
CA TYR A 134 18.33 -1.93 -4.90
C TYR A 134 17.11 -2.85 -4.63
N ARG A 135 15.89 -2.38 -4.90
CA ARG A 135 14.67 -3.20 -4.78
C ARG A 135 14.47 -4.10 -5.98
N SER A 136 14.80 -3.63 -7.19
CA SER A 136 14.70 -4.42 -8.41
C SER A 136 15.71 -5.57 -8.41
N ASP A 137 16.95 -5.34 -7.98
CA ASP A 137 18.01 -6.34 -7.95
C ASP A 137 17.66 -7.56 -7.08
N LYS A 138 17.00 -7.32 -5.94
CA LYS A 138 16.55 -8.39 -5.04
C LYS A 138 15.39 -9.23 -5.58
N VAL A 139 14.64 -8.69 -6.54
CA VAL A 139 13.41 -9.33 -7.06
C VAL A 139 13.67 -10.04 -8.39
N LEU A 140 14.76 -9.68 -9.09
CA LEU A 140 15.04 -10.11 -10.47
C LEU A 140 15.03 -11.65 -10.65
N LEU A 141 15.66 -12.40 -9.75
CA LEU A 141 15.68 -13.85 -9.81
C LEU A 141 14.29 -14.47 -9.62
N GLY A 142 13.50 -13.93 -8.69
CA GLY A 142 12.12 -14.37 -8.50
C GLY A 142 11.21 -14.02 -9.68
N ASP A 143 11.47 -12.89 -10.34
CA ASP A 143 10.71 -12.43 -11.51
C ASP A 143 10.95 -13.29 -12.74
N LEU A 144 12.18 -13.79 -12.93
CA LEU A 144 12.52 -14.69 -14.02
C LEU A 144 11.82 -16.05 -13.89
N ALA A 145 11.63 -16.54 -12.65
CA ALA A 145 10.97 -17.80 -12.34
C ALA A 145 9.43 -17.70 -12.34
N ASP A 146 8.86 -16.51 -12.36
CA ASP A 146 7.41 -16.31 -12.32
C ASP A 146 6.76 -16.71 -13.64
N ARG A 147 5.92 -17.76 -13.61
CA ARG A 147 5.22 -18.26 -14.80
C ARG A 147 3.98 -17.47 -15.17
N LYS A 148 3.43 -16.68 -14.23
CA LYS A 148 2.19 -15.92 -14.41
C LYS A 148 2.43 -14.47 -14.81
N TYR A 149 3.49 -13.85 -14.26
CA TYR A 149 3.74 -12.43 -14.44
C TYR A 149 5.11 -12.15 -15.04
N SER A 150 5.17 -11.10 -15.85
CA SER A 150 6.39 -10.42 -16.26
C SER A 150 6.36 -9.04 -15.63
N LYS A 151 7.25 -8.75 -14.69
CA LYS A 151 7.28 -7.43 -14.04
C LYS A 151 8.04 -6.44 -14.91
N TRP A 152 7.53 -5.23 -14.94
CA TRP A 152 8.14 -4.10 -15.63
C TRP A 152 8.20 -2.89 -14.70
N TYR A 153 9.31 -2.16 -14.76
CA TYR A 153 9.63 -1.03 -13.89
C TYR A 153 9.84 0.26 -14.70
N PRO A 154 8.77 0.82 -15.33
CA PRO A 154 8.91 1.89 -16.31
C PRO A 154 9.57 3.16 -15.75
N LEU A 155 9.31 3.55 -14.50
CA LEU A 155 9.93 4.74 -13.90
C LEU A 155 11.45 4.63 -13.86
N MET A 156 11.99 3.43 -13.63
CA MET A 156 13.43 3.18 -13.65
C MET A 156 13.99 3.27 -15.07
N GLU A 157 13.29 2.73 -16.06
CA GLU A 157 13.70 2.80 -17.47
C GLU A 157 13.64 4.24 -18.01
N TRP A 158 12.66 5.03 -17.57
CA TRP A 158 12.56 6.45 -17.90
C TRP A 158 13.54 7.32 -17.10
N GLY A 159 14.25 6.74 -16.13
CA GLY A 159 15.18 7.45 -15.25
C GLY A 159 14.47 8.41 -14.28
N TRP A 160 13.19 8.21 -14.01
CA TRP A 160 12.42 9.08 -13.14
C TRP A 160 12.75 8.82 -11.67
N THR A 161 13.31 9.83 -11.04
CA THR A 161 13.55 9.88 -9.60
C THR A 161 12.25 10.24 -8.86
N ARG A 162 12.31 10.27 -7.54
CA ARG A 162 11.18 10.74 -6.71
C ARG A 162 10.76 12.16 -7.06
N ASP A 163 11.71 13.05 -7.32
CA ASP A 163 11.44 14.45 -7.67
C ASP A 163 10.84 14.56 -9.08
N ASP A 164 11.27 13.71 -10.02
CA ASP A 164 10.63 13.62 -11.33
C ASP A 164 9.17 13.17 -11.20
N CYS A 165 8.90 12.17 -10.38
CA CYS A 165 7.53 11.72 -10.12
C CYS A 165 6.64 12.85 -9.59
N ILE A 166 7.16 13.67 -8.66
CA ILE A 166 6.46 14.84 -8.12
C ILE A 166 6.17 15.85 -9.24
N ARG A 167 7.18 16.19 -10.07
CA ARG A 167 7.02 17.11 -11.20
C ARG A 167 6.00 16.62 -12.23
N GLN A 168 5.96 15.34 -12.53
CA GLN A 168 4.98 14.76 -13.47
C GLN A 168 3.56 14.85 -12.94
N ILE A 169 3.34 14.66 -11.64
CA ILE A 169 2.03 14.82 -11.02
C ILE A 169 1.57 16.27 -11.10
N GLU A 170 2.45 17.24 -10.80
CA GLU A 170 2.18 18.66 -10.91
C GLU A 170 1.86 19.09 -12.36
N ALA A 171 2.67 18.60 -13.32
CA ALA A 171 2.46 18.86 -14.74
C ALA A 171 1.13 18.30 -15.28
N ALA A 172 0.63 17.21 -14.67
CA ALA A 172 -0.69 16.65 -14.97
C ALA A 172 -1.86 17.42 -14.30
N GLY A 173 -1.57 18.51 -13.58
CA GLY A 173 -2.58 19.31 -12.86
C GLY A 173 -3.18 18.61 -11.62
N LEU A 174 -2.52 17.57 -11.12
CA LEU A 174 -2.98 16.80 -9.97
C LEU A 174 -2.36 17.30 -8.66
N PRO A 175 -3.10 17.28 -7.55
CA PRO A 175 -2.52 17.51 -6.23
C PRO A 175 -1.52 16.40 -5.90
N GLN A 176 -0.53 16.72 -5.07
CA GLN A 176 0.41 15.69 -4.60
C GLN A 176 -0.28 14.69 -3.66
N PRO A 177 -0.16 13.38 -3.89
CA PRO A 177 -0.67 12.40 -2.95
C PRO A 177 0.14 12.42 -1.65
N GLY A 178 -0.53 12.19 -0.54
CA GLY A 178 0.15 11.92 0.71
C GLY A 178 0.93 10.60 0.68
N LYS A 179 1.66 10.32 1.74
CA LYS A 179 2.34 9.02 1.89
C LYS A 179 1.31 7.91 2.08
N SER A 180 1.24 6.99 1.11
CA SER A 180 0.39 5.81 1.19
C SER A 180 0.95 4.81 2.21
N SER A 181 0.26 4.67 3.33
CA SER A 181 0.58 3.70 4.39
C SER A 181 -0.62 3.48 5.29
N CYS A 182 -0.61 2.36 6.05
CA CYS A 182 -1.59 2.18 7.13
C CYS A 182 -1.34 3.19 8.25
N PHE A 183 -2.42 3.70 8.89
CA PHE A 183 -2.33 4.70 9.96
C PHE A 183 -1.61 4.22 11.23
N PHE A 184 -1.41 2.92 11.38
CA PHE A 184 -0.61 2.30 12.45
C PHE A 184 0.66 1.61 11.93
N CYS A 185 1.22 2.06 10.81
CA CYS A 185 2.38 1.41 10.21
C CYS A 185 3.64 1.58 11.08
N PRO A 186 4.30 0.48 11.50
CA PRO A 186 5.55 0.56 12.26
C PRO A 186 6.74 1.24 11.54
N SER A 187 6.58 1.57 10.26
CA SER A 187 7.56 2.31 9.48
C SER A 187 7.29 3.81 9.42
N MET A 188 6.27 4.31 10.14
CA MET A 188 6.03 5.75 10.26
C MET A 188 7.16 6.42 11.04
N LYS A 189 7.52 7.62 10.58
CA LYS A 189 8.49 8.47 11.27
C LYS A 189 7.83 9.20 12.45
N PRO A 190 8.61 9.69 13.44
CA PRO A 190 8.05 10.42 14.58
C PRO A 190 7.19 11.62 14.22
N ASP A 191 7.58 12.40 13.22
CA ASP A 191 6.82 13.53 12.67
C ASP A 191 5.47 13.10 12.08
N GLU A 192 5.45 11.98 11.35
CA GLU A 192 4.23 11.41 10.78
C GLU A 192 3.26 10.91 11.88
N ILE A 193 3.81 10.34 12.98
CA ILE A 193 3.01 9.90 14.14
C ILE A 193 2.42 11.11 14.86
N THR A 194 3.20 12.18 15.03
CA THR A 194 2.73 13.44 15.60
C THR A 194 1.63 14.05 14.77
N ALA A 195 1.81 14.14 13.44
CA ALA A 195 0.79 14.62 12.53
C ALA A 195 -0.50 13.77 12.57
N LEU A 196 -0.37 12.43 12.65
CA LEU A 196 -1.52 11.54 12.82
C LEU A 196 -2.29 11.86 14.13
N ARG A 197 -1.56 12.07 15.23
CA ARG A 197 -2.17 12.41 16.54
C ARG A 197 -2.95 13.72 16.48
N GLU A 198 -2.41 14.73 15.81
CA GLU A 198 -2.99 16.06 15.72
C GLU A 198 -4.15 16.15 14.74
N GLN A 199 -4.00 15.55 13.55
CA GLN A 199 -4.97 15.67 12.46
C GLN A 199 -6.06 14.59 12.51
N HIS A 200 -5.75 13.40 13.07
CA HIS A 200 -6.64 12.24 13.14
C HIS A 200 -6.57 11.55 14.51
N PRO A 201 -6.98 12.24 15.60
CA PRO A 201 -6.84 11.73 16.97
C PRO A 201 -7.61 10.43 17.23
N ASP A 202 -8.68 10.17 16.49
CA ASP A 202 -9.45 8.92 16.51
C ASP A 202 -8.64 7.75 15.93
N LEU A 203 -7.96 7.94 14.81
CA LEU A 203 -7.08 6.93 14.21
C LEU A 203 -5.85 6.68 15.09
N PHE A 204 -5.32 7.73 15.69
CA PHE A 204 -4.22 7.59 16.64
C PHE A 204 -4.65 6.77 17.87
N ARG A 205 -5.85 7.02 18.45
CA ARG A 205 -6.40 6.21 19.54
C ARG A 205 -6.57 4.73 19.14
N ARG A 206 -7.06 4.45 17.93
CA ARG A 206 -7.15 3.07 17.39
C ARG A 206 -5.78 2.41 17.29
N ALA A 207 -4.76 3.14 16.81
CA ALA A 207 -3.39 2.63 16.77
C ALA A 207 -2.84 2.29 18.16
N LEU A 208 -3.11 3.14 19.16
CA LEU A 208 -2.74 2.86 20.56
C LEU A 208 -3.50 1.65 21.12
N ALA A 209 -4.80 1.53 20.85
CA ALA A 209 -5.60 0.38 21.28
C ALA A 209 -5.08 -0.95 20.67
N LEU A 210 -4.67 -0.93 19.39
CA LEU A 210 -4.05 -2.07 18.74
C LEU A 210 -2.70 -2.44 19.41
N GLU A 211 -1.88 -1.45 19.76
CA GLU A 211 -0.63 -1.69 20.49
C GLU A 211 -0.88 -2.28 21.87
N ASP A 212 -1.86 -1.74 22.62
CA ASP A 212 -2.23 -2.24 23.95
C ASP A 212 -2.77 -3.67 23.89
N ASN A 213 -3.61 -3.98 22.91
CA ASN A 213 -4.14 -5.33 22.68
C ASN A 213 -3.03 -6.37 22.44
N ALA A 214 -1.98 -5.99 21.73
CA ALA A 214 -0.84 -6.84 21.45
C ALA A 214 0.15 -6.97 22.63
N ARG A 215 0.12 -6.06 23.59
CA ARG A 215 1.16 -5.87 24.63
C ARG A 215 1.58 -7.15 25.33
N LYS A 216 0.63 -7.99 25.72
CA LYS A 216 0.91 -9.26 26.44
C LYS A 216 1.70 -10.27 25.61
N ASN A 217 1.66 -10.15 24.28
CA ASN A 217 2.30 -11.07 23.34
C ASN A 217 3.63 -10.53 22.79
N LEU A 218 4.01 -9.28 23.14
CA LEU A 218 5.25 -8.68 22.66
C LEU A 218 6.45 -9.25 23.40
N LYS A 219 7.37 -9.90 22.67
CA LYS A 219 8.60 -10.48 23.23
C LYS A 219 9.86 -9.77 22.70
N THR A 220 9.89 -9.48 21.41
CA THR A 220 11.08 -8.98 20.70
C THR A 220 11.00 -7.50 20.33
N VAL A 221 9.82 -6.90 20.45
CA VAL A 221 9.57 -5.50 20.15
C VAL A 221 8.82 -4.84 21.29
N LYS A 222 8.99 -3.53 21.47
CA LYS A 222 8.35 -2.76 22.56
C LYS A 222 6.97 -2.23 22.18
N GLY A 223 6.66 -2.15 20.89
CA GLY A 223 5.41 -1.60 20.38
C GLY A 223 5.48 -1.33 18.88
N LEU A 224 4.57 -0.50 18.36
CA LEU A 224 4.53 -0.11 16.95
C LEU A 224 5.82 0.58 16.48
N GLY A 225 6.53 1.28 17.35
CA GLY A 225 7.84 1.86 17.06
C GLY A 225 9.00 0.85 17.09
N ARG A 226 8.76 -0.44 17.22
CA ARG A 226 9.72 -1.54 17.38
C ARG A 226 10.51 -1.41 18.69
N ASN A 227 11.43 -0.45 18.79
CA ASN A 227 12.29 -0.21 19.96
C ASN A 227 11.64 0.71 21.02
N TYR A 228 10.45 1.21 20.74
CA TYR A 228 9.65 2.03 21.66
C TYR A 228 8.15 1.78 21.43
N SER A 229 7.36 2.05 22.44
CA SER A 229 5.90 2.03 22.39
C SER A 229 5.38 3.40 21.91
N TRP A 230 4.41 3.41 21.00
CA TRP A 230 3.71 4.65 20.64
C TRP A 230 2.94 5.20 21.83
N ARG A 231 2.36 4.33 22.65
CA ARG A 231 1.67 4.70 23.89
C ARG A 231 2.58 5.49 24.83
N GLU A 232 3.78 4.98 25.10
CA GLU A 232 4.71 5.60 26.03
C GLU A 232 5.30 6.91 25.50
N ARG A 233 5.58 6.99 24.20
CA ARG A 233 6.28 8.12 23.60
C ARG A 233 5.35 9.25 23.18
N PHE A 234 4.17 8.95 22.67
CA PHE A 234 3.26 9.91 22.05
C PHE A 234 1.87 9.95 22.72
N GLY A 235 1.54 8.97 23.56
CA GLY A 235 0.19 8.78 24.13
C GLY A 235 -0.01 9.34 25.53
N LYS A 236 0.94 10.06 26.15
CA LYS A 236 0.88 10.50 27.55
C LYS A 236 -0.37 11.32 27.90
N GLU A 237 -0.90 12.10 26.97
CA GLU A 237 -2.10 12.93 27.15
C GLU A 237 -3.42 12.15 26.99
N PHE A 238 -3.38 10.94 26.48
CA PHE A 238 -4.56 10.09 26.26
C PHE A 238 -4.81 9.08 27.40
N CYS A 239 -4.05 9.19 28.50
CA CYS A 239 -4.18 8.31 29.68
C CYS A 239 -5.22 8.77 30.71
N THR A 240 -5.91 9.89 30.50
CA THR A 240 -6.66 10.56 31.58
C THR A 240 -8.18 10.45 31.51
N HIS A 241 -8.78 9.61 30.66
CA HIS A 241 -10.24 9.43 30.67
C HIS A 241 -10.61 7.94 30.55
N GLY A 242 -10.52 7.24 31.67
CA GLY A 242 -10.94 5.86 31.79
C GLY A 242 -11.01 5.39 33.24
N ASN A 243 -11.68 6.16 34.11
CA ASN A 243 -12.25 5.70 35.36
C ASN A 243 -13.42 6.62 35.72
N GLY A 244 -14.60 6.19 35.43
CA GLY A 244 -15.88 6.70 35.89
C GLY A 244 -16.88 5.59 35.69
#